data_86e615c01141a33c7aa6a2f13ee076a6
#
_entry.id   86e615c01141a33c7aa6a2f13ee076a6
#
_cell.length_a   1.000
_cell.length_b   1.000
_cell.length_c   1.000
_cell.angle_alpha   90.00
_cell.angle_beta   90.00
_cell.angle_gamma   90.00
#
_symmetry.space_group_name_H-M   'P 1'
#
loop_
_entity.id
_entity.type
_entity.pdbx_description
1 polymer ?
#
loop_
_entity_poly.entity_id
_entity_poly.type
_entity_poly.pdbx_seq_one_letter_code
_entity_poly.pdbx_strand_id
1 'polypeptide(L)'
;MSTPMTADQFVKALKAEGATVVEHAGWRTHNRAGHGDWGPVHGVVIHHTAGTNSLSLCYNGRPDLPGPLCHVHIAKNGTLTMVGNGRANHAGNFAANAVSAMKKGSSNHPRPDVAEPIDGNAITYGVEVENKGNGKDPYPEAQRTAVVRFAAAICRFHGWTAESVIGHKEGTRRKVDPSFNMDDFRDEVALQLKKVIGKPVSKPTKPTTPAKPAKPAKPTTTAKPVKPSVSLANVIEASKKDPKLAQGKTTHKADVKVVEDALKAEGLLKGKYVDGAFGTVTVDAYRDWQKKCGYTGDAANGVPGKASLTKLGKKHGFTVKA
;
A
#
# COMPACT_ATOMS: atom_id res chain seq x y z
N MET A 1 6.62 17.99 18.34
CA MET A 1 7.72 17.11 17.87
C MET A 1 7.36 15.69 18.27
N SER A 2 7.49 14.72 17.36
CA SER A 2 7.03 13.34 17.60
C SER A 2 8.15 12.51 18.23
N THR A 3 8.00 12.21 19.52
CA THR A 3 8.92 11.30 20.21
C THR A 3 8.78 9.88 19.66
N PRO A 4 9.88 9.16 19.39
CA PRO A 4 9.81 7.76 18.96
C PRO A 4 9.01 6.88 19.93
N MET A 5 8.36 5.83 19.39
CA MET A 5 7.69 4.82 20.22
C MET A 5 8.69 4.07 21.10
N THR A 6 8.30 3.77 22.33
CA THR A 6 8.99 2.74 23.10
C THR A 6 8.78 1.37 22.45
N ALA A 7 9.62 0.38 22.78
CA ALA A 7 9.50 -0.98 22.26
C ALA A 7 8.10 -1.57 22.49
N ASP A 8 7.52 -1.37 23.68
CA ASP A 8 6.18 -1.88 24.00
C ASP A 8 5.07 -1.17 23.21
N GLN A 9 5.17 0.16 23.04
CA GLN A 9 4.25 0.92 22.21
C GLN A 9 4.30 0.47 20.76
N PHE A 10 5.48 0.18 20.24
CA PHE A 10 5.67 -0.27 18.87
C PHE A 10 5.00 -1.63 18.63
N VAL A 11 5.30 -2.64 19.46
CA VAL A 11 4.66 -3.96 19.37
C VAL A 11 3.14 -3.85 19.52
N LYS A 12 2.67 -3.06 20.50
CA LYS A 12 1.24 -2.84 20.75
C LYS A 12 0.55 -2.21 19.55
N ALA A 13 1.15 -1.19 18.94
CA ALA A 13 0.60 -0.52 17.75
C ALA A 13 0.49 -1.47 16.55
N LEU A 14 1.53 -2.26 16.28
CA LEU A 14 1.53 -3.25 15.20
C LEU A 14 0.47 -4.32 15.40
N LYS A 15 0.35 -4.88 16.61
CA LYS A 15 -0.67 -5.88 16.95
C LYS A 15 -2.08 -5.32 16.87
N ALA A 16 -2.28 -4.05 17.22
CA ALA A 16 -3.59 -3.38 17.13
C ALA A 16 -4.06 -3.24 15.67
N GLU A 17 -3.14 -3.07 14.71
CA GLU A 17 -3.44 -3.09 13.26
C GLU A 17 -3.68 -4.51 12.71
N GLY A 18 -3.59 -5.55 13.54
CA GLY A 18 -3.76 -6.95 13.15
C GLY A 18 -2.55 -7.58 12.48
N ALA A 19 -1.35 -7.03 12.71
CA ALA A 19 -0.11 -7.62 12.23
C ALA A 19 0.28 -8.86 13.03
N THR A 20 0.88 -9.85 12.34
CA THR A 20 1.53 -11.00 12.97
C THR A 20 2.96 -10.60 13.33
N VAL A 21 3.20 -10.35 14.62
CA VAL A 21 4.48 -9.80 15.12
C VAL A 21 5.27 -10.88 15.84
N VAL A 22 6.52 -11.04 15.42
CA VAL A 22 7.56 -11.87 16.06
C VAL A 22 8.64 -10.94 16.60
N GLU A 23 9.11 -11.20 17.80
CA GLU A 23 10.17 -10.41 18.43
C GLU A 23 11.49 -11.20 18.32
N HIS A 24 12.47 -10.67 17.55
CA HIS A 24 13.82 -11.24 17.51
C HIS A 24 14.51 -11.06 18.87
N ALA A 25 15.28 -12.03 19.32
CA ALA A 25 16.00 -11.91 20.57
C ALA A 25 16.91 -10.64 20.56
N GLY A 26 16.85 -9.85 21.63
CA GLY A 26 17.67 -8.64 21.78
C GLY A 26 17.19 -7.38 21.02
N TRP A 27 16.17 -7.46 20.16
CA TRP A 27 15.74 -6.34 19.33
C TRP A 27 15.40 -5.05 20.10
N ARG A 28 14.94 -5.18 21.34
CA ARG A 28 14.48 -4.05 22.17
C ARG A 28 15.56 -3.02 22.49
N THR A 29 16.81 -3.48 22.51
CA THR A 29 18.01 -2.65 22.77
C THR A 29 18.96 -2.63 21.58
N HIS A 30 18.60 -3.30 20.47
CA HIS A 30 19.41 -3.34 19.27
C HIS A 30 19.19 -2.06 18.45
N ASN A 31 20.22 -1.22 18.40
CA ASN A 31 20.19 0.08 17.71
C ASN A 31 21.62 0.56 17.39
N ARG A 32 21.69 1.68 16.69
CA ARG A 32 22.91 2.39 16.33
C ARG A 32 23.18 3.55 17.30
N ALA A 33 23.00 3.36 18.59
CA ALA A 33 23.41 4.34 19.61
C ALA A 33 24.91 4.66 19.45
N GLY A 34 25.29 5.89 19.70
CA GLY A 34 26.66 6.39 19.44
C GLY A 34 26.88 6.95 18.03
N HIS A 35 25.90 6.83 17.13
CA HIS A 35 25.90 7.49 15.81
C HIS A 35 24.92 8.67 15.73
N GLY A 36 24.49 9.19 16.87
CA GLY A 36 23.54 10.26 17.04
C GLY A 36 22.17 9.80 17.54
N ASP A 37 21.35 10.78 17.92
CA ASP A 37 20.02 10.54 18.47
C ASP A 37 19.05 9.98 17.43
N TRP A 38 17.99 9.32 17.91
CA TRP A 38 16.84 8.94 17.12
C TRP A 38 15.63 9.75 17.55
N GLY A 39 15.20 10.62 16.68
CA GLY A 39 14.10 11.55 16.89
C GLY A 39 14.57 13.02 16.99
N PRO A 40 13.60 13.94 16.91
CA PRO A 40 12.17 13.70 16.69
C PRO A 40 11.89 13.04 15.34
N VAL A 41 11.02 12.01 15.35
CA VAL A 41 10.66 11.26 14.14
C VAL A 41 9.56 11.96 13.34
N HIS A 42 9.56 11.77 12.02
CA HIS A 42 8.69 12.50 11.09
C HIS A 42 8.01 11.65 10.03
N GLY A 43 8.37 10.39 9.88
CA GLY A 43 7.77 9.53 8.86
C GLY A 43 8.27 8.10 8.86
N VAL A 44 7.82 7.36 7.86
CA VAL A 44 8.10 5.94 7.64
C VAL A 44 8.75 5.77 6.28
N VAL A 45 9.83 5.00 6.22
CA VAL A 45 10.52 4.65 4.97
C VAL A 45 10.29 3.17 4.67
N ILE A 46 9.85 2.92 3.46
CA ILE A 46 9.65 1.56 2.94
C ILE A 46 10.83 1.19 2.07
N HIS A 47 11.44 0.04 2.37
CA HIS A 47 12.54 -0.54 1.62
C HIS A 47 12.18 -1.90 1.05
N HIS A 48 13.04 -2.45 0.18
CA HIS A 48 13.10 -3.86 -0.09
C HIS A 48 14.55 -4.37 0.06
N THR A 49 14.69 -5.60 0.54
CA THR A 49 15.98 -6.16 0.95
C THR A 49 16.94 -6.49 -0.20
N ALA A 50 16.50 -6.37 -1.46
CA ALA A 50 17.24 -6.80 -2.65
C ALA A 50 17.74 -8.27 -2.59
N GLY A 51 17.03 -9.12 -1.84
CA GLY A 51 17.39 -10.53 -1.62
C GLY A 51 16.28 -11.34 -1.00
N THR A 52 16.58 -12.60 -0.68
CA THR A 52 15.72 -13.54 0.01
C THR A 52 16.41 -14.05 1.29
N ASN A 53 15.62 -14.57 2.25
CA ASN A 53 16.12 -15.01 3.57
C ASN A 53 16.93 -13.91 4.28
N SER A 54 16.45 -12.69 4.19
CA SER A 54 17.19 -11.47 4.51
C SER A 54 17.12 -11.06 5.99
N LEU A 55 16.38 -11.76 6.83
CA LEU A 55 16.22 -11.40 8.25
C LEU A 55 17.56 -11.30 9.00
N SER A 56 18.45 -12.27 8.81
CA SER A 56 19.77 -12.26 9.46
C SER A 56 20.63 -11.07 9.03
N LEU A 57 20.55 -10.72 7.73
CA LEU A 57 21.21 -9.52 7.20
C LEU A 57 20.63 -8.24 7.82
N CYS A 58 19.31 -8.16 7.90
CA CYS A 58 18.64 -6.98 8.48
C CYS A 58 19.00 -6.80 9.96
N TYR A 59 19.16 -7.88 10.71
CA TYR A 59 19.55 -7.84 12.11
C TYR A 59 21.05 -7.54 12.27
N ASN A 60 21.92 -8.38 11.71
CA ASN A 60 23.37 -8.29 11.96
C ASN A 60 24.04 -7.19 11.12
N GLY A 61 23.48 -6.88 9.94
CA GLY A 61 24.17 -6.06 8.95
C GLY A 61 25.34 -6.82 8.29
N ARG A 62 26.33 -6.09 7.87
CA ARG A 62 27.58 -6.56 7.28
C ARG A 62 28.74 -5.65 7.74
N PRO A 63 30.00 -6.04 7.55
CA PRO A 63 31.15 -5.28 8.10
C PRO A 63 31.17 -3.79 7.75
N ASP A 64 30.78 -3.44 6.52
CA ASP A 64 30.71 -2.05 6.06
C ASP A 64 29.40 -1.34 6.39
N LEU A 65 28.38 -2.07 6.81
CA LEU A 65 27.06 -1.54 7.17
C LEU A 65 26.47 -2.32 8.37
N PRO A 66 26.93 -2.06 9.60
CA PRO A 66 26.46 -2.79 10.78
C PRO A 66 24.96 -2.59 11.05
N GLY A 67 24.31 -3.67 11.54
CA GLY A 67 22.88 -3.66 11.90
C GLY A 67 22.56 -2.86 13.17
N PRO A 68 21.27 -2.64 13.45
CA PRO A 68 20.13 -3.09 12.66
C PRO A 68 19.99 -2.28 11.36
N LEU A 69 19.59 -2.95 10.27
CA LEU A 69 19.35 -2.29 8.98
C LEU A 69 17.88 -1.86 8.79
N CYS A 70 17.04 -2.06 9.80
CA CYS A 70 15.65 -1.61 9.85
C CYS A 70 15.11 -1.76 11.27
N HIS A 71 13.90 -1.27 11.49
CA HIS A 71 13.16 -1.52 12.74
C HIS A 71 12.38 -2.83 12.67
N VAL A 72 11.83 -3.14 11.49
CA VAL A 72 11.03 -4.34 11.23
C VAL A 72 11.42 -4.95 9.89
N HIS A 73 11.57 -6.28 9.85
CA HIS A 73 11.67 -7.08 8.64
C HIS A 73 10.33 -7.74 8.34
N ILE A 74 9.90 -7.75 7.07
CA ILE A 74 8.64 -8.39 6.64
C ILE A 74 8.94 -9.49 5.64
N ALA A 75 8.70 -10.73 6.05
CA ALA A 75 8.86 -11.93 5.22
C ALA A 75 7.75 -12.06 4.17
N LYS A 76 7.95 -12.93 3.16
CA LYS A 76 6.98 -13.21 2.08
C LYS A 76 5.60 -13.65 2.57
N ASN A 77 5.52 -14.33 3.69
CA ASN A 77 4.26 -14.77 4.31
C ASN A 77 3.55 -13.69 5.13
N GLY A 78 4.10 -12.47 5.19
CA GLY A 78 3.52 -11.35 5.94
C GLY A 78 3.88 -11.32 7.42
N THR A 79 4.78 -12.17 7.91
CA THR A 79 5.28 -12.09 9.29
C THR A 79 6.17 -10.86 9.45
N LEU A 80 5.86 -10.03 10.45
CA LEU A 80 6.67 -8.90 10.87
C LEU A 80 7.62 -9.36 11.97
N THR A 81 8.92 -9.30 11.73
CA THR A 81 9.92 -9.57 12.77
C THR A 81 10.54 -8.25 13.23
N MET A 82 10.44 -7.97 14.54
CA MET A 82 11.09 -6.82 15.16
C MET A 82 12.61 -7.03 15.12
N VAL A 83 13.35 -6.06 14.58
CA VAL A 83 14.80 -6.14 14.32
C VAL A 83 15.58 -5.17 15.18
N GLY A 84 15.06 -3.97 15.38
CA GLY A 84 15.71 -2.95 16.16
C GLY A 84 14.72 -1.95 16.77
N ASN A 85 15.16 -1.28 17.85
CA ASN A 85 14.43 -0.20 18.50
C ASN A 85 15.42 0.93 18.85
N GLY A 86 15.23 2.07 18.23
CA GLY A 86 16.19 3.18 18.25
C GLY A 86 16.72 3.46 16.85
N ARG A 87 17.81 4.22 16.74
CA ARG A 87 18.43 4.53 15.47
C ARG A 87 18.86 3.26 14.71
N ALA A 88 18.50 3.14 13.45
CA ALA A 88 18.85 2.03 12.57
C ALA A 88 19.56 2.55 11.29
N ASN A 89 20.36 1.70 10.64
CA ASN A 89 21.04 2.01 9.38
C ASN A 89 20.17 1.63 8.17
N HIS A 90 19.17 2.43 7.82
CA HIS A 90 18.25 2.08 6.73
C HIS A 90 18.12 3.16 5.64
N ALA A 91 18.15 4.43 6.05
CA ALA A 91 17.77 5.53 5.17
C ALA A 91 18.98 6.27 4.57
N GLY A 92 20.09 6.39 5.34
CA GLY A 92 21.17 7.28 4.97
C GLY A 92 20.70 8.74 4.89
N ASN A 93 21.28 9.50 3.99
CA ASN A 93 20.94 10.90 3.81
C ASN A 93 19.80 11.09 2.81
N PHE A 94 18.95 12.07 3.08
CA PHE A 94 17.79 12.46 2.28
C PHE A 94 17.89 13.91 1.79
N ALA A 95 17.19 14.16 0.68
CA ALA A 95 17.00 15.49 0.14
C ALA A 95 16.05 16.32 1.02
N ALA A 96 16.35 17.60 1.19
CA ALA A 96 15.56 18.50 2.05
C ALA A 96 14.12 18.68 1.57
N ASN A 97 13.88 18.72 0.24
CA ASN A 97 12.55 18.84 -0.34
C ASN A 97 11.69 17.59 -0.07
N ALA A 98 12.27 16.39 -0.15
CA ALA A 98 11.59 15.13 0.17
C ALA A 98 11.18 15.06 1.66
N VAL A 99 12.11 15.41 2.56
CA VAL A 99 11.84 15.46 4.00
C VAL A 99 10.79 16.52 4.32
N SER A 100 10.81 17.68 3.65
CA SER A 100 9.78 18.71 3.83
C SER A 100 8.38 18.20 3.43
N ALA A 101 8.25 17.50 2.31
CA ALA A 101 7.00 16.92 1.87
C ALA A 101 6.48 15.87 2.88
N MET A 102 7.34 14.94 3.29
CA MET A 102 7.02 13.92 4.30
C MET A 102 6.55 14.54 5.64
N LYS A 103 7.28 15.55 6.16
CA LYS A 103 6.94 16.25 7.41
C LYS A 103 5.60 16.97 7.36
N LYS A 104 5.26 17.55 6.21
CA LYS A 104 4.00 18.27 6.00
C LYS A 104 2.82 17.35 5.73
N GLY A 105 3.05 16.06 5.49
CA GLY A 105 2.02 15.15 5.00
C GLY A 105 1.47 15.61 3.64
N SER A 106 2.36 16.04 2.75
CA SER A 106 2.01 16.56 1.43
C SER A 106 1.65 15.42 0.49
N SER A 107 0.53 15.54 -0.24
CA SER A 107 0.16 14.61 -1.31
C SER A 107 1.05 14.75 -2.56
N ASN A 108 1.88 15.78 -2.62
CA ASN A 108 2.90 15.93 -3.65
C ASN A 108 4.25 15.51 -3.07
N HIS A 109 4.78 14.40 -3.55
CA HIS A 109 6.12 13.91 -3.25
C HIS A 109 7.05 14.29 -4.41
N PRO A 110 7.78 15.41 -4.32
CA PRO A 110 8.63 15.87 -5.41
C PRO A 110 9.81 14.92 -5.60
N ARG A 111 10.34 14.89 -6.83
CA ARG A 111 11.62 14.21 -7.07
C ARG A 111 12.67 14.76 -6.11
N PRO A 112 13.45 13.92 -5.41
CA PRO A 112 14.47 14.38 -4.48
C PRO A 112 15.49 15.30 -5.15
N ASP A 113 15.93 16.34 -4.48
CA ASP A 113 17.05 17.17 -4.92
C ASP A 113 18.36 16.37 -4.95
N VAL A 114 19.39 16.90 -5.61
CA VAL A 114 20.70 16.26 -5.67
C VAL A 114 21.40 16.34 -4.31
N ALA A 115 21.25 17.47 -3.62
CA ALA A 115 21.79 17.67 -2.28
C ALA A 115 20.97 16.91 -1.24
N GLU A 116 21.63 16.13 -0.40
CA GLU A 116 21.02 15.26 0.61
C GLU A 116 21.58 15.59 2.02
N PRO A 117 21.24 16.76 2.58
CA PRO A 117 21.82 17.22 3.83
C PRO A 117 21.21 16.61 5.09
N ILE A 118 20.12 15.84 4.97
CA ILE A 118 19.34 15.42 6.15
C ILE A 118 19.57 13.92 6.41
N ASP A 119 20.01 13.62 7.64
CA ASP A 119 20.14 12.24 8.11
C ASP A 119 18.76 11.58 8.31
N GLY A 120 18.37 10.74 7.36
CA GLY A 120 17.11 10.00 7.39
C GLY A 120 17.04 8.98 8.52
N ASN A 121 18.19 8.38 8.91
CA ASN A 121 18.24 7.41 10.00
C ASN A 121 17.85 8.03 11.36
N ALA A 122 18.11 9.33 11.53
CA ALA A 122 17.78 10.03 12.77
C ALA A 122 16.28 10.32 12.92
N ILE A 123 15.54 10.42 11.80
CA ILE A 123 14.21 11.04 11.78
C ILE A 123 13.08 10.14 11.27
N THR A 124 13.37 8.87 10.94
CA THR A 124 12.36 7.98 10.36
C THR A 124 12.35 6.59 10.98
N TYR A 125 11.18 5.93 10.88
CA TYR A 125 11.08 4.48 11.02
C TYR A 125 11.38 3.83 9.68
N GLY A 126 12.03 2.67 9.68
CA GLY A 126 12.32 1.91 8.46
C GLY A 126 11.83 0.47 8.54
N VAL A 127 11.29 -0.02 7.43
CA VAL A 127 10.93 -1.43 7.24
C VAL A 127 11.64 -2.01 6.03
N GLU A 128 12.20 -3.19 6.20
CA GLU A 128 12.78 -3.98 5.11
C GLU A 128 11.82 -5.10 4.70
N VAL A 129 11.33 -5.01 3.48
CA VAL A 129 10.39 -5.98 2.90
C VAL A 129 11.17 -6.98 2.06
N GLU A 130 11.11 -8.26 2.40
CA GLU A 130 11.84 -9.29 1.67
C GLU A 130 11.39 -9.34 0.21
N ASN A 131 12.27 -8.92 -0.70
CA ASN A 131 12.04 -8.93 -2.13
C ASN A 131 13.38 -8.76 -2.88
N LYS A 132 13.55 -9.48 -3.99
CA LYS A 132 14.77 -9.42 -4.82
C LYS A 132 14.99 -8.06 -5.49
N GLY A 133 13.98 -7.21 -5.56
CA GLY A 133 14.08 -5.88 -6.17
C GLY A 133 14.29 -5.88 -7.70
N ASN A 134 14.11 -7.01 -8.36
CA ASN A 134 14.40 -7.21 -9.79
C ASN A 134 13.18 -7.00 -10.72
N GLY A 135 12.08 -6.47 -10.20
CA GLY A 135 10.82 -6.26 -10.94
C GLY A 135 10.04 -7.54 -11.27
N LYS A 136 10.61 -8.73 -10.99
CA LYS A 136 9.98 -10.04 -11.27
C LYS A 136 9.54 -10.78 -10.02
N ASP A 137 10.16 -10.49 -8.88
CA ASP A 137 9.80 -11.07 -7.60
C ASP A 137 8.53 -10.38 -7.05
N PRO A 138 7.39 -11.08 -6.94
CA PRO A 138 6.15 -10.45 -6.51
C PRO A 138 6.17 -10.10 -5.01
N TYR A 139 5.34 -9.14 -4.64
CA TYR A 139 4.93 -8.92 -3.25
C TYR A 139 3.61 -9.67 -3.01
N PRO A 140 3.61 -10.84 -2.35
CA PRO A 140 2.38 -11.56 -2.06
C PRO A 140 1.40 -10.71 -1.26
N GLU A 141 0.11 -10.96 -1.40
CA GLU A 141 -0.94 -10.20 -0.71
C GLU A 141 -0.75 -10.15 0.82
N ALA A 142 -0.33 -11.29 1.41
CA ALA A 142 -0.03 -11.35 2.85
C ALA A 142 1.10 -10.38 3.22
N GLN A 143 2.18 -10.33 2.42
CA GLN A 143 3.29 -9.42 2.62
C GLN A 143 2.86 -7.96 2.42
N ARG A 144 2.13 -7.67 1.33
CA ARG A 144 1.62 -6.32 1.04
C ARG A 144 0.72 -5.80 2.17
N THR A 145 -0.21 -6.62 2.62
CA THR A 145 -1.08 -6.31 3.77
C THR A 145 -0.27 -6.02 5.04
N ALA A 146 0.79 -6.78 5.28
CA ALA A 146 1.65 -6.60 6.44
C ALA A 146 2.41 -5.26 6.40
N VAL A 147 2.93 -4.85 5.22
CA VAL A 147 3.59 -3.55 5.04
C VAL A 147 2.61 -2.39 5.26
N VAL A 148 1.38 -2.50 4.74
CA VAL A 148 0.32 -1.52 4.97
C VAL A 148 -0.01 -1.38 6.46
N ARG A 149 -0.14 -2.49 7.18
CA ARG A 149 -0.39 -2.50 8.63
C ARG A 149 0.76 -1.89 9.42
N PHE A 150 2.01 -2.18 9.02
CA PHE A 150 3.19 -1.57 9.61
C PHE A 150 3.14 -0.03 9.49
N ALA A 151 2.96 0.49 8.29
CA ALA A 151 2.91 1.93 8.04
C ALA A 151 1.73 2.59 8.76
N ALA A 152 0.55 1.98 8.72
CA ALA A 152 -0.65 2.49 9.39
C ALA A 152 -0.50 2.53 10.91
N ALA A 153 0.15 1.53 11.53
CA ALA A 153 0.39 1.48 12.96
C ALA A 153 1.19 2.70 13.44
N ILE A 154 2.25 3.04 12.72
CA ILE A 154 3.12 4.17 13.05
C ILE A 154 2.39 5.49 12.79
N CYS A 155 1.76 5.64 11.62
CA CYS A 155 1.00 6.84 11.28
C CYS A 155 -0.10 7.10 12.31
N ARG A 156 -0.87 6.09 12.69
CA ARG A 156 -1.96 6.21 13.69
C ARG A 156 -1.43 6.59 15.06
N PHE A 157 -0.32 5.99 15.50
CA PHE A 157 0.30 6.31 16.79
C PHE A 157 0.73 7.79 16.87
N HIS A 158 1.31 8.31 15.80
CA HIS A 158 1.80 9.68 15.75
C HIS A 158 0.77 10.71 15.25
N GLY A 159 -0.43 10.28 14.86
CA GLY A 159 -1.43 11.16 14.26
C GLY A 159 -1.06 11.65 12.86
N TRP A 160 -0.21 10.90 12.14
CA TRP A 160 0.20 11.23 10.77
C TRP A 160 -0.80 10.67 9.75
N THR A 161 -0.78 11.27 8.57
CA THR A 161 -1.48 10.75 7.39
C THR A 161 -0.61 9.73 6.64
N ALA A 162 -1.18 9.05 5.67
CA ALA A 162 -0.44 8.16 4.79
C ALA A 162 0.68 8.87 4.01
N GLU A 163 0.57 10.20 3.85
CA GLU A 163 1.56 11.01 3.14
C GLU A 163 2.89 11.17 3.90
N SER A 164 2.94 10.80 5.19
CA SER A 164 4.20 10.68 5.93
C SER A 164 4.94 9.37 5.65
N VAL A 165 4.45 8.54 4.72
CA VAL A 165 5.08 7.29 4.30
C VAL A 165 5.72 7.47 2.93
N ILE A 166 7.03 7.28 2.87
CA ILE A 166 7.80 7.42 1.63
C ILE A 166 8.54 6.10 1.29
N GLY A 167 8.76 5.87 0.01
CA GLY A 167 9.75 4.88 -0.43
C GLY A 167 11.16 5.46 -0.30
N HIS A 168 12.16 4.60 -0.14
CA HIS A 168 13.56 5.04 -0.13
C HIS A 168 13.90 5.87 -1.38
N LYS A 169 13.40 5.46 -2.54
CA LYS A 169 13.54 6.19 -3.83
C LYS A 169 12.92 7.59 -3.84
N GLU A 170 12.03 7.89 -2.91
CA GLU A 170 11.42 9.22 -2.76
C GLU A 170 12.21 10.11 -1.79
N GLY A 171 13.10 9.54 -0.99
CA GLY A 171 13.99 10.27 -0.09
C GLY A 171 15.32 10.68 -0.74
N THR A 172 15.80 9.89 -1.71
CA THR A 172 17.11 10.06 -2.38
C THR A 172 17.08 9.56 -3.81
N ARG A 173 17.86 10.17 -4.70
CA ARG A 173 18.02 9.71 -6.09
C ARG A 173 18.90 8.47 -6.24
N ARG A 174 19.63 8.10 -5.21
CA ARG A 174 20.59 6.97 -5.22
C ARG A 174 19.91 5.60 -5.05
N LYS A 175 18.60 5.59 -4.78
CA LYS A 175 17.85 4.39 -4.45
C LYS A 175 16.64 4.20 -5.37
N VAL A 176 16.24 2.95 -5.54
CA VAL A 176 15.14 2.55 -6.44
C VAL A 176 14.02 1.82 -5.70
N ASP A 177 14.23 1.48 -4.43
CA ASP A 177 13.33 0.73 -3.59
C ASP A 177 12.24 1.61 -2.93
N PRO A 178 11.08 1.03 -2.65
CA PRO A 178 10.58 -0.27 -3.13
C PRO A 178 10.18 -0.22 -4.62
N SER A 179 10.06 -1.38 -5.28
CA SER A 179 9.72 -1.46 -6.70
C SER A 179 8.24 -1.22 -7.02
N PHE A 180 7.35 -1.19 -6.02
CA PHE A 180 5.95 -0.85 -6.24
C PHE A 180 5.69 0.67 -6.26
N ASN A 181 4.50 1.04 -6.77
CA ASN A 181 4.04 2.43 -6.80
C ASN A 181 3.73 2.92 -5.37
N MET A 182 4.31 4.05 -4.98
CA MET A 182 4.13 4.59 -3.63
C MET A 182 2.81 5.35 -3.46
N ASP A 183 2.24 5.94 -4.51
CA ASP A 183 0.92 6.58 -4.42
C ASP A 183 -0.17 5.54 -4.16
N ASP A 184 -0.14 4.41 -4.91
CA ASP A 184 -1.04 3.29 -4.65
C ASP A 184 -0.86 2.74 -3.22
N PHE A 185 0.38 2.69 -2.75
CA PHE A 185 0.67 2.23 -1.40
C PHE A 185 0.12 3.18 -0.33
N ARG A 186 0.32 4.49 -0.48
CA ARG A 186 -0.26 5.50 0.43
C ARG A 186 -1.79 5.45 0.44
N ASP A 187 -2.44 5.20 -0.71
CA ASP A 187 -3.89 4.98 -0.76
C ASP A 187 -4.33 3.78 0.09
N GLU A 188 -3.58 2.66 0.03
CA GLU A 188 -3.85 1.47 0.88
C GLU A 188 -3.65 1.78 2.37
N VAL A 189 -2.60 2.52 2.72
CA VAL A 189 -2.36 2.97 4.10
C VAL A 189 -3.48 3.90 4.59
N ALA A 190 -3.90 4.86 3.75
CA ALA A 190 -5.00 5.77 4.08
C ALA A 190 -6.31 5.03 4.33
N LEU A 191 -6.57 3.93 3.59
CA LEU A 191 -7.71 3.05 3.83
C LEU A 191 -7.60 2.29 5.15
N GLN A 192 -6.42 1.77 5.45
CA GLN A 192 -6.18 1.08 6.71
C GLN A 192 -6.40 2.05 7.88
N LEU A 193 -5.95 3.30 7.75
CA LEU A 193 -6.14 4.35 8.75
C LEU A 193 -7.62 4.70 9.01
N LYS A 194 -8.52 4.51 8.03
CA LYS A 194 -9.96 4.72 8.20
C LYS A 194 -10.65 3.60 8.99
N LYS A 195 -10.01 2.45 9.15
CA LYS A 195 -10.58 1.34 9.94
C LYS A 195 -10.55 1.67 11.43
N VAL A 196 -11.66 1.38 12.10
CA VAL A 196 -11.70 1.45 13.57
C VAL A 196 -10.97 0.23 14.12
N ILE A 197 -9.84 0.45 14.76
CA ILE A 197 -9.08 -0.61 15.45
C ILE A 197 -9.53 -0.68 16.92
N GLY A 198 -9.67 -1.88 17.47
CA GLY A 198 -9.96 -2.05 18.90
C GLY A 198 -11.26 -2.75 19.27
N LYS A 199 -12.04 -3.31 18.31
CA LYS A 199 -13.02 -4.36 18.66
C LYS A 199 -12.45 -5.72 18.29
N PRO A 200 -12.48 -6.73 19.20
CA PRO A 200 -12.14 -8.10 18.84
C PRO A 200 -13.06 -8.54 17.69
N VAL A 201 -12.49 -9.03 16.60
CA VAL A 201 -13.28 -9.72 15.57
C VAL A 201 -13.85 -10.95 16.26
N SER A 202 -15.14 -10.94 16.52
CA SER A 202 -15.87 -12.12 16.97
C SER A 202 -15.68 -13.21 15.90
N LYS A 203 -15.28 -14.39 16.37
CA LYS A 203 -15.13 -15.63 15.60
C LYS A 203 -16.36 -15.83 14.71
N PRO A 204 -16.25 -16.29 13.47
CA PRO A 204 -17.41 -16.53 12.62
C PRO A 204 -18.35 -17.51 13.29
N THR A 205 -19.55 -17.09 13.62
CA THR A 205 -20.62 -17.98 14.02
C THR A 205 -21.12 -18.72 12.78
N LYS A 206 -21.28 -20.05 12.95
CA LYS A 206 -21.83 -21.04 12.01
C LYS A 206 -23.12 -20.52 11.37
N PRO A 207 -23.39 -20.78 10.09
CA PRO A 207 -24.58 -20.31 9.41
C PRO A 207 -25.84 -20.88 10.05
N THR A 208 -26.74 -20.03 10.47
CA THR A 208 -28.13 -20.39 10.81
C THR A 208 -29.01 -20.22 9.58
N THR A 209 -29.89 -21.18 9.38
CA THR A 209 -30.85 -21.43 8.30
C THR A 209 -31.68 -20.19 7.91
N PRO A 210 -32.05 -20.03 6.63
CA PRO A 210 -32.75 -18.84 6.15
C PRO A 210 -34.20 -18.74 6.65
N ALA A 211 -34.60 -17.57 7.10
CA ALA A 211 -35.98 -17.23 7.35
C ALA A 211 -36.68 -16.74 6.06
N LYS A 212 -37.95 -17.11 5.95
CA LYS A 212 -38.89 -16.95 4.84
C LYS A 212 -39.10 -15.49 4.41
N PRO A 213 -39.31 -15.20 3.12
CA PRO A 213 -39.43 -13.83 2.59
C PRO A 213 -40.73 -13.12 3.03
N ALA A 214 -40.60 -11.87 3.44
CA ALA A 214 -41.71 -10.97 3.65
C ALA A 214 -42.01 -10.15 2.37
N LYS A 215 -43.29 -9.87 2.15
CA LYS A 215 -43.98 -9.26 1.00
C LYS A 215 -43.50 -7.81 0.72
N PRO A 216 -43.52 -7.34 -0.53
CA PRO A 216 -42.99 -6.02 -0.89
C PRO A 216 -43.87 -4.86 -0.44
N ALA A 217 -43.24 -3.82 0.11
CA ALA A 217 -43.87 -2.53 0.37
C ALA A 217 -43.60 -1.56 -0.81
N LYS A 218 -44.60 -0.72 -1.10
CA LYS A 218 -44.78 0.21 -2.21
C LYS A 218 -43.77 1.38 -2.15
N PRO A 219 -43.32 1.95 -3.27
CA PRO A 219 -42.27 2.94 -3.31
C PRO A 219 -42.76 4.35 -2.91
N THR A 220 -41.94 5.04 -2.11
CA THR A 220 -42.11 6.47 -1.84
C THR A 220 -40.83 7.23 -2.21
N THR A 221 -40.99 8.07 -3.20
CA THR A 221 -40.37 9.37 -3.55
C THR A 221 -38.89 9.66 -3.34
N THR A 222 -38.28 10.02 -4.48
CA THR A 222 -37.20 11.01 -4.73
C THR A 222 -35.94 10.92 -3.88
N ALA A 223 -35.01 10.05 -4.30
CA ALA A 223 -33.60 10.12 -3.92
C ALA A 223 -32.79 10.79 -5.07
N LYS A 224 -31.96 11.75 -4.67
CA LYS A 224 -30.88 12.32 -5.48
C LYS A 224 -30.14 11.22 -6.25
N PRO A 225 -29.70 11.39 -7.51
CA PRO A 225 -29.08 10.32 -8.28
C PRO A 225 -27.83 9.78 -7.55
N VAL A 226 -27.92 8.52 -7.10
CA VAL A 226 -26.81 7.80 -6.48
C VAL A 226 -25.82 7.47 -7.60
N LYS A 227 -24.59 7.98 -7.48
CA LYS A 227 -23.51 7.64 -8.42
C LYS A 227 -23.30 6.12 -8.44
N PRO A 228 -23.11 5.48 -9.60
CA PRO A 228 -22.76 4.08 -9.69
C PRO A 228 -21.56 3.75 -8.79
N SER A 229 -21.56 2.58 -8.19
CA SER A 229 -20.48 2.13 -7.31
C SER A 229 -19.88 0.85 -7.85
N VAL A 230 -18.58 0.84 -8.08
CA VAL A 230 -17.79 -0.25 -8.66
C VAL A 230 -16.96 -0.90 -7.54
N SER A 231 -17.04 -2.21 -7.42
CA SER A 231 -16.17 -2.99 -6.52
C SER A 231 -14.78 -3.16 -7.14
N LEU A 232 -13.76 -2.68 -6.44
CA LEU A 232 -12.36 -2.87 -6.87
C LEU A 232 -12.00 -4.36 -6.95
N ALA A 233 -12.42 -5.15 -5.98
CA ALA A 233 -12.16 -6.60 -5.93
C ALA A 233 -12.74 -7.29 -7.18
N ASN A 234 -13.99 -6.95 -7.54
CA ASN A 234 -14.68 -7.53 -8.70
C ASN A 234 -13.97 -7.21 -10.02
N VAL A 235 -13.56 -5.95 -10.24
CA VAL A 235 -12.89 -5.59 -11.50
C VAL A 235 -11.46 -6.12 -11.57
N ILE A 236 -10.77 -6.27 -10.44
CA ILE A 236 -9.46 -6.96 -10.38
C ILE A 236 -9.64 -8.44 -10.74
N GLU A 237 -10.63 -9.11 -10.16
CA GLU A 237 -10.93 -10.50 -10.47
C GLU A 237 -11.28 -10.68 -11.95
N ALA A 238 -12.17 -9.84 -12.48
CA ALA A 238 -12.56 -9.86 -13.89
C ALA A 238 -11.34 -9.67 -14.81
N SER A 239 -10.47 -8.69 -14.53
CA SER A 239 -9.29 -8.42 -15.35
C SER A 239 -8.30 -9.61 -15.43
N LYS A 240 -8.33 -10.52 -14.46
CA LYS A 240 -7.48 -11.72 -14.42
C LYS A 240 -8.17 -12.96 -14.99
N LYS A 241 -9.49 -13.07 -14.83
CA LYS A 241 -10.27 -14.25 -15.24
C LYS A 241 -10.88 -14.13 -16.63
N ASP A 242 -11.52 -12.99 -16.92
CA ASP A 242 -12.29 -12.82 -18.16
C ASP A 242 -11.45 -12.97 -19.44
N PRO A 243 -10.17 -12.55 -19.51
CA PRO A 243 -9.31 -12.77 -20.68
C PRO A 243 -9.12 -14.25 -21.05
N LYS A 244 -9.38 -15.16 -20.12
CA LYS A 244 -9.22 -16.62 -20.29
C LYS A 244 -10.55 -17.34 -20.49
N LEU A 245 -11.67 -16.63 -20.41
CA LEU A 245 -12.99 -17.22 -20.58
C LEU A 245 -13.38 -17.29 -22.06
N ALA A 246 -14.33 -18.18 -22.37
CA ALA A 246 -14.93 -18.23 -23.70
C ALA A 246 -15.65 -16.90 -24.00
N GLN A 247 -15.67 -16.52 -25.28
CA GLN A 247 -16.29 -15.28 -25.75
C GLN A 247 -17.74 -15.14 -25.21
N GLY A 248 -18.06 -13.96 -24.66
CA GLY A 248 -19.36 -13.66 -24.07
C GLY A 248 -19.53 -14.11 -22.61
N LYS A 249 -18.53 -14.77 -22.03
CA LYS A 249 -18.51 -15.08 -20.59
C LYS A 249 -17.82 -13.94 -19.80
N THR A 250 -18.35 -13.64 -18.63
CA THR A 250 -17.85 -12.60 -17.75
C THR A 250 -18.09 -12.98 -16.30
N THR A 251 -17.25 -12.47 -15.38
CA THR A 251 -17.39 -12.75 -13.94
C THR A 251 -18.19 -11.66 -13.21
N HIS A 252 -17.96 -10.38 -13.51
CA HIS A 252 -18.54 -9.23 -12.78
C HIS A 252 -19.13 -8.16 -13.71
N LYS A 253 -20.08 -8.57 -14.57
CA LYS A 253 -20.63 -7.77 -15.67
C LYS A 253 -21.03 -6.35 -15.30
N ALA A 254 -21.68 -6.14 -14.16
CA ALA A 254 -22.21 -4.83 -13.76
C ALA A 254 -21.07 -3.85 -13.46
N ASP A 255 -20.09 -4.27 -12.66
CA ASP A 255 -18.93 -3.44 -12.31
C ASP A 255 -18.03 -3.17 -13.51
N VAL A 256 -17.77 -4.22 -14.32
CA VAL A 256 -16.94 -4.13 -15.53
C VAL A 256 -17.55 -3.17 -16.53
N LYS A 257 -18.86 -3.22 -16.74
CA LYS A 257 -19.53 -2.32 -17.71
C LYS A 257 -19.37 -0.84 -17.37
N VAL A 258 -19.42 -0.48 -16.10
CA VAL A 258 -19.20 0.92 -15.65
C VAL A 258 -17.77 1.37 -15.99
N VAL A 259 -16.78 0.48 -15.80
CA VAL A 259 -15.39 0.79 -16.14
C VAL A 259 -15.19 0.89 -17.66
N GLU A 260 -15.80 0.02 -18.43
CA GLU A 260 -15.74 0.03 -19.89
C GLU A 260 -16.41 1.27 -20.50
N ASP A 261 -17.57 1.69 -19.96
CA ASP A 261 -18.23 2.94 -20.35
C ASP A 261 -17.31 4.15 -20.10
N ALA A 262 -16.60 4.17 -18.99
CA ALA A 262 -15.62 5.20 -18.67
C ALA A 262 -14.39 5.16 -19.60
N LEU A 263 -13.84 3.99 -19.90
CA LEU A 263 -12.73 3.83 -20.85
C LEU A 263 -13.13 4.23 -22.27
N LYS A 264 -14.37 3.95 -22.66
CA LYS A 264 -14.95 4.43 -23.93
C LYS A 264 -15.04 5.97 -23.95
N ALA A 265 -15.48 6.59 -22.88
CA ALA A 265 -15.53 8.04 -22.77
C ALA A 265 -14.14 8.69 -22.81
N GLU A 266 -13.07 7.97 -22.39
CA GLU A 266 -11.67 8.37 -22.56
C GLU A 266 -11.14 8.18 -23.99
N GLY A 267 -11.92 7.56 -24.87
CA GLY A 267 -11.50 7.23 -26.24
C GLY A 267 -10.54 6.03 -26.31
N LEU A 268 -10.42 5.25 -25.22
CA LEU A 268 -9.49 4.12 -25.11
C LEU A 268 -10.15 2.79 -25.49
N LEU A 269 -11.48 2.71 -25.45
CA LEU A 269 -12.23 1.47 -25.75
C LEU A 269 -13.30 1.76 -26.80
N LYS A 270 -13.39 0.90 -27.82
CA LYS A 270 -14.45 1.00 -28.83
C LYS A 270 -15.77 0.46 -28.27
N GLY A 271 -16.89 1.08 -28.64
CA GLY A 271 -18.23 0.76 -28.10
C GLY A 271 -18.64 -0.73 -28.21
N LYS A 272 -18.18 -1.44 -29.23
CA LYS A 272 -18.47 -2.87 -29.40
C LYS A 272 -17.84 -3.79 -28.32
N TYR A 273 -16.90 -3.28 -27.53
CA TYR A 273 -16.25 -3.97 -26.43
C TYR A 273 -16.77 -3.50 -25.06
N VAL A 274 -17.84 -2.71 -25.01
CA VAL A 274 -18.52 -2.36 -23.78
C VAL A 274 -19.61 -3.39 -23.52
N ASP A 275 -19.20 -4.60 -23.21
CA ASP A 275 -20.08 -5.77 -23.09
C ASP A 275 -20.17 -6.33 -21.66
N GLY A 276 -19.35 -5.77 -20.76
CA GLY A 276 -19.24 -6.18 -19.36
C GLY A 276 -18.30 -7.36 -19.15
N ALA A 277 -17.45 -7.68 -20.14
CA ALA A 277 -16.37 -8.64 -19.99
C ALA A 277 -15.02 -7.93 -20.00
N PHE A 278 -14.25 -8.07 -18.94
CA PHE A 278 -12.91 -7.48 -18.85
C PHE A 278 -11.91 -8.30 -19.68
N GLY A 279 -12.21 -8.43 -20.99
CA GLY A 279 -11.39 -9.21 -21.94
C GLY A 279 -10.04 -8.54 -22.23
N THR A 280 -9.24 -9.19 -23.10
CA THR A 280 -7.89 -8.70 -23.45
C THR A 280 -7.89 -7.28 -23.97
N VAL A 281 -8.90 -6.91 -24.78
CA VAL A 281 -9.05 -5.53 -25.30
C VAL A 281 -9.31 -4.52 -24.19
N THR A 282 -10.10 -4.88 -23.18
CA THR A 282 -10.37 -4.03 -22.01
C THR A 282 -9.14 -3.92 -21.12
N VAL A 283 -8.35 -5.01 -20.96
CA VAL A 283 -7.05 -4.97 -20.27
C VAL A 283 -6.10 -3.98 -20.96
N ASP A 284 -6.00 -4.03 -22.30
CA ASP A 284 -5.14 -3.10 -23.05
C ASP A 284 -5.61 -1.65 -22.93
N ALA A 285 -6.93 -1.41 -23.05
CA ALA A 285 -7.52 -0.08 -22.84
C ALA A 285 -7.25 0.46 -21.42
N TYR A 286 -7.32 -0.42 -20.41
CA TYR A 286 -7.03 -0.03 -19.03
C TYR A 286 -5.54 0.23 -18.80
N ARG A 287 -4.66 -0.50 -19.46
CA ARG A 287 -3.21 -0.23 -19.49
C ARG A 287 -2.92 1.17 -20.06
N ASP A 288 -3.61 1.53 -21.14
CA ASP A 288 -3.43 2.86 -21.74
C ASP A 288 -4.02 3.97 -20.86
N TRP A 289 -5.09 3.71 -20.11
CA TRP A 289 -5.56 4.59 -19.04
C TRP A 289 -4.52 4.77 -17.94
N GLN A 290 -3.88 3.69 -17.49
CA GLN A 290 -2.79 3.75 -16.51
C GLN A 290 -1.64 4.60 -17.03
N LYS A 291 -1.21 4.44 -18.29
CA LYS A 291 -0.20 5.31 -18.92
C LYS A 291 -0.62 6.79 -18.93
N LYS A 292 -1.88 7.09 -19.27
CA LYS A 292 -2.43 8.46 -19.16
C LYS A 292 -2.39 8.99 -17.73
N CYS A 293 -2.46 8.13 -16.73
CA CYS A 293 -2.31 8.49 -15.32
C CYS A 293 -0.85 8.66 -14.87
N GLY A 294 0.13 8.43 -15.75
CA GLY A 294 1.56 8.55 -15.47
C GLY A 294 2.23 7.25 -15.05
N TYR A 295 1.54 6.10 -15.12
CA TYR A 295 2.14 4.80 -14.80
C TYR A 295 2.99 4.29 -15.98
N THR A 296 4.11 3.63 -15.68
CA THR A 296 5.05 3.04 -16.66
C THR A 296 5.47 1.63 -16.25
N GLY A 297 5.98 0.85 -17.21
CA GLY A 297 6.45 -0.52 -16.95
C GLY A 297 5.36 -1.40 -16.33
N ASP A 298 5.72 -2.19 -15.32
CA ASP A 298 4.82 -3.13 -14.64
C ASP A 298 3.66 -2.46 -13.89
N ALA A 299 3.75 -1.15 -13.62
CA ALA A 299 2.66 -0.39 -13.02
C ALA A 299 1.53 -0.07 -14.02
N ALA A 300 1.82 -0.15 -15.33
CA ALA A 300 0.83 -0.04 -16.40
C ALA A 300 0.53 -1.43 -16.98
N ASN A 301 -0.02 -2.35 -16.17
CA ASN A 301 -0.24 -3.75 -16.53
C ASN A 301 -1.67 -4.08 -17.01
N GLY A 302 -2.58 -3.12 -16.99
CA GLY A 302 -3.97 -3.30 -17.39
C GLY A 302 -4.86 -3.92 -16.30
N VAL A 303 -4.31 -4.25 -15.12
CA VAL A 303 -5.10 -4.67 -13.96
C VAL A 303 -5.50 -3.42 -13.17
N PRO A 304 -6.79 -3.22 -12.88
CA PRO A 304 -7.26 -2.04 -12.15
C PRO A 304 -6.63 -1.95 -10.76
N GLY A 305 -5.85 -0.88 -10.52
CA GLY A 305 -5.43 -0.47 -9.18
C GLY A 305 -6.41 0.56 -8.61
N LYS A 306 -6.47 0.67 -7.29
CA LYS A 306 -7.43 1.57 -6.64
C LYS A 306 -7.26 3.03 -7.07
N ALA A 307 -6.01 3.53 -7.10
CA ALA A 307 -5.76 4.93 -7.46
C ALA A 307 -6.16 5.20 -8.91
N SER A 308 -5.76 4.36 -9.87
CA SER A 308 -6.12 4.51 -11.27
C SER A 308 -7.63 4.38 -11.51
N LEU A 309 -8.30 3.44 -10.80
CA LEU A 309 -9.74 3.26 -10.89
C LEU A 309 -10.51 4.42 -10.23
N THR A 310 -10.02 4.94 -9.10
CA THR A 310 -10.61 6.11 -8.44
C THR A 310 -10.46 7.38 -9.30
N LYS A 311 -9.31 7.57 -9.98
CA LYS A 311 -9.13 8.67 -10.94
C LYS A 311 -10.15 8.57 -12.08
N LEU A 312 -10.35 7.36 -12.61
CA LEU A 312 -11.36 7.10 -13.65
C LEU A 312 -12.77 7.39 -13.13
N GLY A 313 -13.11 6.92 -11.93
CA GLY A 313 -14.41 7.14 -11.30
C GLY A 313 -14.71 8.59 -10.99
N LYS A 314 -13.74 9.36 -10.49
CA LYS A 314 -13.88 10.80 -10.27
C LYS A 314 -14.21 11.54 -11.57
N LYS A 315 -13.54 11.17 -12.67
CA LYS A 315 -13.72 11.80 -13.97
C LYS A 315 -15.04 11.43 -14.64
N HIS A 316 -15.51 10.18 -14.45
CA HIS A 316 -16.70 9.65 -15.14
C HIS A 316 -17.89 9.36 -14.22
N GLY A 317 -17.87 9.85 -12.99
CA GLY A 317 -19.06 9.92 -12.15
C GLY A 317 -19.42 8.63 -11.42
N PHE A 318 -18.49 7.71 -11.18
CA PHE A 318 -18.71 6.56 -10.31
C PHE A 318 -17.80 6.57 -9.07
N THR A 319 -18.20 5.82 -8.03
CA THR A 319 -17.42 5.61 -6.81
C THR A 319 -16.79 4.23 -6.80
N VAL A 320 -15.62 4.08 -6.16
CA VAL A 320 -14.94 2.79 -6.03
C VAL A 320 -15.13 2.28 -4.61
N LYS A 321 -15.66 1.06 -4.47
CA LYS A 321 -15.71 0.32 -3.21
C LYS A 321 -14.50 -0.60 -3.13
N ALA A 322 -13.95 -0.75 -1.92
CA ALA A 322 -12.89 -1.72 -1.64
C ALA A 322 -13.40 -3.15 -1.78
#